data_c7e3df73697126f5d257b5b96bfff368
#
_entry.id   c7e3df73697126f5d257b5b96bfff368
#
_cell.length_a   1.000
_cell.length_b   1.000
_cell.length_c   1.000
_cell.angle_alpha   90.00
_cell.angle_beta   90.00
_cell.angle_gamma   90.00
#
_symmetry.space_group_name_H-M   'P 1'
#
loop_
_entity.id
_entity.type
_entity.pdbx_description
1 polymer ?
#
loop_
_entity_poly.entity_id
_entity_poly.type
_entity_poly.pdbx_seq_one_letter_code
_entity_poly.pdbx_strand_id
1 'polypeptide(L)'
;VLLRVRGSPSITRFFSNKYNNIEKTISSIHRFFVYSPPNKKEFPQKKRPMKRFNDFFRCMSPLVLFMLFFSTTGASAMKSNGPAADGHDSIRISLLTCAPGEEIYSLFGHTAIRYENPSQGIDVVFNYGLFSFNTPNFILRFSLGETDYQLGATDYAHFAAEYAFFGRSVWQQTLNLTEREKAELIRLLQENYRPENRVYRYNFFYDNCATRPRDKIEESVAGKVIYPAKPQDGSRSFRDIVHQYCKGHPWARFGIDLCIGSEADRPITQRQMMFAPFYLMDAFAGAQIENDSIQRPLAEAARLIVDATPETDESGWIFTPLQCALLLFILTVGATIYGIRRRTGLWGVDLFLFSAAGIVGCVLAFLALFSEHPAVSSNFLLLVFHPGQLLFLPYIIYCDRKGKKCWYLTLNLIILTLFIVLFPLIPQRFDLAVVPLALSLLVRSASNLIVTSKKK
;
A
#
# COMPACT_ATOMS: atom_id res chain seq x y z
N VAL A 1 12.30 -4.00 27.32
CA VAL A 1 13.63 -3.81 27.97
C VAL A 1 13.43 -2.83 29.11
N LEU A 2 13.55 -3.32 30.37
CA LEU A 2 13.41 -2.55 31.62
C LEU A 2 14.73 -1.81 31.87
N LEU A 3 14.71 -0.49 31.81
CA LEU A 3 15.79 0.33 32.37
C LEU A 3 15.41 0.79 33.80
N ARG A 4 16.18 0.31 34.75
CA ARG A 4 16.06 0.61 36.19
C ARG A 4 16.84 1.92 36.46
N VAL A 5 16.13 3.03 36.67
CA VAL A 5 16.73 4.28 37.16
C VAL A 5 16.47 4.37 38.66
N ARG A 6 17.54 4.35 39.47
CA ARG A 6 17.51 4.67 40.93
C ARG A 6 17.47 6.19 41.09
N GLY A 7 16.38 6.73 41.61
CA GLY A 7 16.22 8.13 41.94
C GLY A 7 15.58 8.32 43.34
N SER A 8 15.92 9.38 44.01
CA SER A 8 15.65 9.81 45.37
C SER A 8 14.19 9.64 45.86
N PRO A 9 13.91 9.31 47.12
CA PRO A 9 12.58 8.96 47.67
C PRO A 9 11.52 10.08 47.65
N SER A 10 11.89 11.34 47.49
CA SER A 10 10.97 12.48 47.43
C SER A 10 10.31 12.69 46.04
N ILE A 11 10.98 12.30 44.98
CA ILE A 11 10.45 12.38 43.60
C ILE A 11 9.48 11.24 43.32
N THR A 12 9.72 10.06 43.91
CA THR A 12 8.88 8.87 43.74
C THR A 12 7.48 9.02 44.38
N ARG A 13 7.34 9.81 45.45
CA ARG A 13 6.05 10.08 46.08
C ARG A 13 5.17 11.09 45.32
N PHE A 14 5.79 12.06 44.66
CA PHE A 14 5.05 13.05 43.87
C PHE A 14 4.50 12.44 42.58
N PHE A 15 5.26 11.57 41.97
CA PHE A 15 4.81 10.84 40.74
C PHE A 15 3.80 9.74 41.10
N SER A 16 3.94 9.04 42.21
CA SER A 16 3.03 7.98 42.62
C SER A 16 1.59 8.48 42.88
N ASN A 17 1.40 9.65 43.50
CA ASN A 17 0.05 10.19 43.78
C ASN A 17 -0.62 10.78 42.49
N LYS A 18 0.17 11.29 41.56
CA LYS A 18 -0.36 11.76 40.27
C LYS A 18 -0.66 10.59 39.34
N TYR A 19 0.16 9.53 39.38
CA TYR A 19 -0.05 8.30 38.63
C TYR A 19 -1.31 7.53 39.09
N ASN A 20 -1.56 7.42 40.38
CA ASN A 20 -2.75 6.71 40.91
C ASN A 20 -4.08 7.40 40.60
N ASN A 21 -4.11 8.74 40.43
CA ASN A 21 -5.30 9.43 39.94
C ASN A 21 -5.43 9.36 38.41
N ILE A 22 -4.33 9.38 37.68
CA ILE A 22 -4.31 9.16 36.24
C ILE A 22 -4.68 7.71 35.92
N GLU A 23 -4.19 6.71 36.67
CA GLU A 23 -4.58 5.31 36.50
C GLU A 23 -6.07 5.07 36.76
N LYS A 24 -6.72 5.76 37.71
CA LYS A 24 -8.17 5.61 37.92
C LYS A 24 -9.00 6.25 36.81
N THR A 25 -8.57 7.38 36.27
CA THR A 25 -9.27 8.04 35.18
C THR A 25 -8.93 7.37 33.82
N ILE A 26 -7.67 6.98 33.62
CA ILE A 26 -7.23 6.19 32.44
C ILE A 26 -7.81 4.78 32.53
N SER A 27 -7.93 4.15 33.71
CA SER A 27 -8.58 2.85 33.87
C SER A 27 -10.07 2.88 33.54
N SER A 28 -10.77 3.99 33.78
CA SER A 28 -12.15 4.20 33.30
C SER A 28 -12.21 4.37 31.80
N ILE A 29 -11.27 5.13 31.21
CA ILE A 29 -11.13 5.36 29.76
C ILE A 29 -10.40 4.17 29.12
N HIS A 30 -9.42 3.57 29.80
CA HIS A 30 -8.72 2.35 29.38
C HIS A 30 -9.64 1.11 29.35
N ARG A 31 -10.66 1.02 30.20
CA ARG A 31 -11.71 -0.01 30.03
C ARG A 31 -12.54 0.18 28.78
N PHE A 32 -12.54 1.39 28.21
CA PHE A 32 -13.17 1.67 26.93
C PHE A 32 -12.22 1.62 25.74
N PHE A 33 -10.89 1.85 25.91
CA PHE A 33 -9.97 2.12 24.80
C PHE A 33 -8.76 1.18 24.69
N VAL A 34 -8.47 0.33 25.66
CA VAL A 34 -7.30 -0.56 25.60
C VAL A 34 -7.70 -2.02 25.44
N TYR A 35 -7.17 -2.60 24.39
CA TYR A 35 -7.24 -4.02 24.07
C TYR A 35 -6.53 -4.86 25.15
N SER A 36 -7.29 -5.65 25.89
CA SER A 36 -6.80 -6.84 26.57
C SER A 36 -6.87 -8.01 25.58
N PRO A 37 -5.77 -8.72 25.31
CA PRO A 37 -5.85 -9.90 24.47
C PRO A 37 -6.78 -10.93 25.13
N PRO A 38 -7.63 -11.64 24.35
CA PRO A 38 -8.52 -12.63 24.90
C PRO A 38 -7.74 -13.77 25.55
N ASN A 39 -8.12 -14.14 26.77
CA ASN A 39 -7.61 -15.29 27.51
C ASN A 39 -7.61 -16.54 26.61
N LYS A 40 -6.45 -17.18 26.51
CA LYS A 40 -6.29 -18.47 25.86
C LYS A 40 -7.18 -19.50 26.54
N LYS A 41 -8.34 -19.78 25.98
CA LYS A 41 -9.04 -21.06 26.21
C LYS A 41 -8.62 -22.00 25.10
N GLU A 42 -7.97 -23.06 25.52
CA GLU A 42 -7.48 -24.16 24.70
C GLU A 42 -8.60 -24.81 23.90
N PHE A 43 -8.43 -24.85 22.57
CA PHE A 43 -9.14 -25.79 21.70
C PHE A 43 -8.18 -26.91 21.29
N PRO A 44 -8.61 -28.19 21.27
CA PRO A 44 -7.73 -29.33 21.04
C PRO A 44 -7.23 -29.32 19.59
N GLN A 45 -5.93 -29.26 19.46
CA GLN A 45 -5.18 -29.35 18.19
C GLN A 45 -5.21 -30.79 17.66
N LYS A 46 -5.92 -31.04 16.58
CA LYS A 46 -5.77 -32.25 15.78
C LYS A 46 -4.61 -32.08 14.80
N LYS A 47 -3.46 -32.61 15.16
CA LYS A 47 -2.24 -32.60 14.33
C LYS A 47 -2.45 -33.36 13.03
N ARG A 48 -2.19 -32.73 11.88
CA ARG A 48 -1.75 -33.39 10.64
C ARG A 48 -0.57 -32.60 10.06
N PRO A 49 0.46 -33.28 9.52
CA PRO A 49 1.75 -32.67 9.22
C PRO A 49 1.78 -32.07 7.83
N MET A 50 2.04 -30.78 7.71
CA MET A 50 2.46 -30.14 6.46
C MET A 50 3.84 -29.51 6.66
N LYS A 51 4.85 -30.37 6.83
CA LYS A 51 6.26 -30.02 6.71
C LYS A 51 6.62 -30.15 5.23
N ARG A 52 6.72 -29.04 4.48
CA ARG A 52 7.55 -28.94 3.24
C ARG A 52 7.45 -27.61 2.49
N PHE A 53 6.58 -26.66 2.95
CA PHE A 53 6.46 -25.38 2.24
C PHE A 53 7.29 -24.24 2.89
N ASN A 54 7.67 -24.38 4.17
CA ASN A 54 8.44 -23.35 4.89
C ASN A 54 9.95 -23.43 4.67
N ASP A 55 10.49 -24.50 4.09
CA ASP A 55 11.94 -24.65 3.92
C ASP A 55 12.48 -23.94 2.68
N PHE A 56 11.63 -23.61 1.71
CA PHE A 56 12.04 -22.87 0.51
C PHE A 56 12.36 -21.40 0.78
N PHE A 57 11.68 -20.77 1.78
CA PHE A 57 11.94 -19.38 2.16
C PHE A 57 13.05 -19.20 3.21
N ARG A 58 13.52 -20.27 3.83
CA ARG A 58 14.60 -20.21 4.83
C ARG A 58 16.03 -20.15 4.24
N CYS A 59 16.19 -20.41 2.96
CA CYS A 59 17.49 -20.37 2.30
C CYS A 59 17.89 -18.99 1.74
N MET A 60 17.07 -17.94 1.88
CA MET A 60 17.39 -16.60 1.37
C MET A 60 17.81 -15.57 2.42
N SER A 61 18.07 -15.96 3.66
CA SER A 61 18.47 -15.00 4.69
C SER A 61 19.52 -15.52 5.67
N PRO A 62 20.83 -15.56 5.30
CA PRO A 62 21.87 -15.45 6.30
C PRO A 62 22.88 -14.33 6.04
N LEU A 63 22.49 -13.19 5.42
CA LEU A 63 23.46 -12.09 5.19
C LEU A 63 23.08 -10.75 5.85
N VAL A 64 22.11 -10.72 6.75
CA VAL A 64 21.67 -9.46 7.40
C VAL A 64 21.97 -9.40 8.91
N LEU A 65 22.68 -10.37 9.47
CA LEU A 65 22.92 -10.41 10.92
C LEU A 65 24.37 -10.11 11.35
N PHE A 66 25.08 -9.22 10.65
CA PHE A 66 26.47 -8.92 11.04
C PHE A 66 26.85 -7.43 10.89
N MET A 67 26.02 -6.48 11.37
CA MET A 67 26.47 -5.12 11.63
C MET A 67 25.58 -4.41 12.65
N LEU A 68 25.70 -4.78 13.91
CA LEU A 68 25.22 -3.99 15.04
C LEU A 68 26.24 -4.08 16.18
N PHE A 69 27.36 -3.37 16.04
CA PHE A 69 28.16 -2.94 17.19
C PHE A 69 28.91 -1.65 16.86
N PHE A 70 28.82 -0.71 17.80
CA PHE A 70 29.53 0.56 17.94
C PHE A 70 28.98 1.79 17.17
N SER A 71 28.23 2.62 17.92
CA SER A 71 28.67 4.01 18.16
C SER A 71 27.77 4.66 19.22
N THR A 72 28.32 4.86 20.41
CA THR A 72 27.80 5.76 21.42
C THR A 72 28.26 7.18 21.10
N THR A 73 27.34 8.11 20.83
CA THR A 73 27.64 9.55 20.97
C THR A 73 26.40 10.29 21.50
N GLY A 74 26.68 11.16 22.45
CA GLY A 74 25.86 11.90 23.35
C GLY A 74 24.58 12.54 22.84
N ALA A 75 23.51 12.32 23.60
CA ALA A 75 22.28 13.06 23.48
C ALA A 75 22.40 14.43 24.15
N SER A 76 22.50 15.48 23.36
CA SER A 76 22.27 16.87 23.82
C SER A 76 20.75 17.07 23.90
N ALA A 77 20.27 17.33 25.10
CA ALA A 77 18.88 17.69 25.36
C ALA A 77 18.57 19.06 24.73
N MET A 78 17.88 19.07 23.60
CA MET A 78 17.27 20.27 23.06
C MET A 78 16.05 20.64 23.90
N LYS A 79 16.14 21.76 24.63
CA LYS A 79 14.98 22.42 25.24
C LYS A 79 14.02 22.86 24.11
N SER A 80 12.86 22.22 24.00
CA SER A 80 11.76 22.73 23.18
C SER A 80 11.16 23.95 23.88
N ASN A 81 11.42 25.12 23.36
CA ASN A 81 10.60 26.29 23.66
C ASN A 81 9.30 26.11 22.83
N GLY A 82 8.29 25.51 23.44
CA GLY A 82 6.94 25.53 22.90
C GLY A 82 6.42 26.97 22.91
N PRO A 83 5.66 27.41 21.87
CA PRO A 83 4.98 28.68 21.93
C PRO A 83 3.98 28.68 23.09
N ALA A 84 3.86 29.85 23.75
CA ALA A 84 2.97 30.10 24.88
C ALA A 84 1.56 29.59 24.57
N ALA A 85 1.00 28.86 25.53
CA ALA A 85 -0.37 28.40 25.50
C ALA A 85 -1.31 29.62 25.48
N ASP A 86 -1.86 29.94 24.32
CA ASP A 86 -3.07 30.75 24.24
C ASP A 86 -4.20 29.96 24.91
N GLY A 87 -4.78 30.56 25.97
CA GLY A 87 -5.73 29.95 26.84
C GLY A 87 -7.06 29.60 26.16
N HIS A 88 -7.15 28.42 25.56
CA HIS A 88 -8.40 27.81 25.19
C HIS A 88 -8.45 26.38 25.68
N ASP A 89 -9.23 26.20 26.75
CA ASP A 89 -9.62 24.91 27.36
C ASP A 89 -10.59 24.11 26.47
N SER A 90 -10.64 24.44 25.17
CA SER A 90 -11.59 23.91 24.20
C SER A 90 -11.06 22.65 23.50
N ILE A 91 -11.96 21.70 23.29
CA ILE A 91 -11.69 20.50 22.48
C ILE A 91 -11.25 20.90 21.07
N ARG A 92 -10.15 20.32 20.59
CA ARG A 92 -9.68 20.47 19.20
C ARG A 92 -9.71 19.10 18.50
N ILE A 93 -10.17 19.10 17.27
CA ILE A 93 -10.12 17.93 16.39
C ILE A 93 -9.37 18.33 15.13
N SER A 94 -8.44 17.51 14.71
CA SER A 94 -7.57 17.83 13.58
C SER A 94 -7.43 16.63 12.64
N LEU A 95 -7.34 16.90 11.33
CA LEU A 95 -6.89 15.96 10.36
C LEU A 95 -5.35 15.94 10.37
N LEU A 96 -4.76 14.77 10.52
CA LEU A 96 -3.32 14.55 10.38
C LEU A 96 -3.03 13.93 9.02
N THR A 97 -2.01 14.46 8.34
CA THR A 97 -1.49 13.91 7.08
C THR A 97 -0.01 13.60 7.25
N CYS A 98 0.35 12.36 7.01
CA CYS A 98 1.70 11.85 7.23
C CYS A 98 2.41 11.63 5.89
N ALA A 99 3.70 11.99 5.84
CA ALA A 99 4.55 11.79 4.67
C ALA A 99 4.60 10.33 4.23
N PRO A 100 4.83 10.06 2.93
CA PRO A 100 5.20 8.74 2.44
C PRO A 100 6.37 8.13 3.21
N GLY A 101 6.45 6.80 3.21
CA GLY A 101 7.59 6.03 3.68
C GLY A 101 8.13 5.17 2.54
N GLU A 102 9.20 4.42 2.78
CA GLU A 102 9.89 3.60 1.78
C GLU A 102 9.16 2.28 1.45
N GLU A 103 8.39 1.76 2.40
CA GLU A 103 7.68 0.49 2.25
C GLU A 103 6.47 0.63 1.31
N ILE A 104 6.19 -0.39 0.49
CA ILE A 104 5.11 -0.36 -0.52
C ILE A 104 3.77 0.09 0.06
N TYR A 105 3.43 -0.38 1.28
CA TYR A 105 2.17 -0.02 1.94
C TYR A 105 2.18 1.42 2.49
N SER A 106 3.33 2.06 2.63
CA SER A 106 3.49 3.42 3.16
C SER A 106 3.79 4.47 2.09
N LEU A 107 4.05 4.08 0.83
CA LEU A 107 4.40 4.98 -0.27
C LEU A 107 3.37 6.10 -0.51
N PHE A 108 2.12 5.91 -0.12
CA PHE A 108 1.05 6.89 -0.33
C PHE A 108 0.87 7.86 0.84
N GLY A 109 1.67 7.70 1.91
CA GLY A 109 1.45 8.42 3.14
C GLY A 109 0.35 7.81 3.99
N HIS A 110 -0.18 8.61 4.94
CA HIS A 110 -1.25 8.16 5.84
C HIS A 110 -2.12 9.34 6.27
N THR A 111 -3.37 9.05 6.67
CA THR A 111 -4.28 10.03 7.26
C THR A 111 -4.82 9.51 8.57
N ALA A 112 -4.90 10.39 9.59
CA ALA A 112 -5.47 10.07 10.89
C ALA A 112 -6.29 11.25 11.42
N ILE A 113 -7.08 11.03 12.48
CA ILE A 113 -7.84 12.07 13.18
C ILE A 113 -7.25 12.21 14.60
N ARG A 114 -6.77 13.40 14.96
CA ARG A 114 -6.32 13.72 16.32
C ARG A 114 -7.43 14.38 17.08
N TYR A 115 -7.67 13.89 18.30
CA TYR A 115 -8.59 14.46 19.28
C TYR A 115 -7.79 14.94 20.48
N GLU A 116 -7.89 16.24 20.78
CA GLU A 116 -7.24 16.90 21.90
C GLU A 116 -8.30 17.45 22.84
N ASN A 117 -8.20 17.10 24.11
CA ASN A 117 -9.01 17.69 25.18
C ASN A 117 -8.09 18.08 26.35
N PRO A 118 -7.56 19.32 26.35
CA PRO A 118 -6.60 19.78 27.33
C PRO A 118 -7.15 19.75 28.77
N SER A 119 -8.44 20.04 28.96
CA SER A 119 -9.08 20.04 30.28
C SER A 119 -9.10 18.66 30.92
N GLN A 120 -9.12 17.60 30.12
CA GLN A 120 -9.08 16.21 30.58
C GLN A 120 -7.71 15.56 30.43
N GLY A 121 -6.73 16.26 29.87
CA GLY A 121 -5.40 15.72 29.58
C GLY A 121 -5.42 14.60 28.52
N ILE A 122 -6.38 14.63 27.60
CA ILE A 122 -6.53 13.62 26.54
C ILE A 122 -5.95 14.17 25.24
N ASP A 123 -5.08 13.39 24.60
CA ASP A 123 -4.50 13.66 23.30
C ASP A 123 -4.31 12.32 22.55
N VAL A 124 -5.26 11.99 21.70
CA VAL A 124 -5.39 10.66 21.07
C VAL A 124 -5.52 10.78 19.57
N VAL A 125 -4.88 9.87 18.84
CA VAL A 125 -4.96 9.76 17.38
C VAL A 125 -5.74 8.50 17.00
N PHE A 126 -6.78 8.68 16.22
CA PHE A 126 -7.57 7.61 15.61
C PHE A 126 -6.98 7.26 14.24
N ASN A 127 -6.53 6.01 14.09
CA ASN A 127 -5.88 5.49 12.89
C ASN A 127 -6.77 4.46 12.21
N TYR A 128 -7.26 4.76 11.01
CA TYR A 128 -7.85 3.77 10.13
C TYR A 128 -6.77 3.03 9.33
N GLY A 129 -7.01 1.78 8.99
CA GLY A 129 -6.07 1.03 8.16
C GLY A 129 -5.02 0.24 8.94
N LEU A 130 -5.22 -0.01 10.22
CA LEU A 130 -4.34 -0.90 10.98
C LEU A 130 -4.59 -2.35 10.56
N PHE A 131 -3.51 -3.07 10.28
CA PHE A 131 -3.54 -4.47 9.90
C PHE A 131 -2.38 -5.24 10.52
N SER A 132 -2.40 -6.58 10.43
CA SER A 132 -1.33 -7.43 10.92
C SER A 132 -0.93 -8.45 9.88
N PHE A 133 0.35 -8.47 9.53
CA PHE A 133 0.95 -9.52 8.69
C PHE A 133 0.88 -10.92 9.32
N ASN A 134 0.68 -11.01 10.64
CA ASN A 134 0.53 -12.28 11.36
C ASN A 134 -0.86 -12.91 11.20
N THR A 135 -1.78 -12.25 10.50
CA THR A 135 -3.08 -12.83 10.17
C THR A 135 -2.89 -14.09 9.30
N PRO A 136 -3.52 -15.23 9.64
CA PRO A 136 -3.37 -16.44 8.85
C PRO A 136 -3.74 -16.21 7.37
N ASN A 137 -2.89 -16.70 6.46
CA ASN A 137 -3.05 -16.55 5.02
C ASN A 137 -3.16 -15.07 4.54
N PHE A 138 -2.49 -14.14 5.23
CA PHE A 138 -2.59 -12.70 4.93
C PHE A 138 -2.42 -12.39 3.43
N ILE A 139 -1.37 -12.92 2.76
CA ILE A 139 -1.12 -12.66 1.33
C ILE A 139 -2.28 -13.13 0.45
N LEU A 140 -2.83 -14.32 0.72
CA LEU A 140 -3.96 -14.85 -0.04
C LEU A 140 -5.22 -14.00 0.17
N ARG A 141 -5.54 -13.66 1.43
CA ARG A 141 -6.66 -12.79 1.77
C ARG A 141 -6.51 -11.40 1.17
N PHE A 142 -5.31 -10.83 1.23
CA PHE A 142 -5.00 -9.56 0.57
C PHE A 142 -5.24 -9.63 -0.94
N SER A 143 -4.75 -10.68 -1.60
CA SER A 143 -4.94 -10.88 -3.04
C SER A 143 -6.41 -11.06 -3.43
N LEU A 144 -7.21 -11.69 -2.55
CA LEU A 144 -8.66 -11.82 -2.74
C LEU A 144 -9.45 -10.53 -2.45
N GLY A 145 -8.84 -9.52 -1.83
CA GLY A 145 -9.55 -8.35 -1.34
C GLY A 145 -10.30 -8.60 -0.04
N GLU A 146 -9.99 -9.69 0.66
CA GLU A 146 -10.63 -10.12 1.90
C GLU A 146 -9.86 -9.70 3.17
N THR A 147 -8.94 -8.75 3.05
CA THR A 147 -8.15 -8.31 4.21
C THR A 147 -8.97 -7.39 5.09
N ASP A 148 -9.13 -7.80 6.33
CA ASP A 148 -9.78 -6.99 7.34
C ASP A 148 -8.76 -6.07 8.00
N TYR A 149 -9.04 -4.79 7.95
CA TYR A 149 -8.32 -3.72 8.61
C TYR A 149 -9.17 -3.20 9.76
N GLN A 150 -8.56 -2.47 10.68
CA GLN A 150 -9.30 -1.93 11.82
C GLN A 150 -8.96 -0.48 12.12
N LEU A 151 -9.91 0.19 12.78
CA LEU A 151 -9.66 1.44 13.46
C LEU A 151 -8.93 1.16 14.77
N GLY A 152 -7.82 1.85 15.00
CA GLY A 152 -7.10 1.89 16.28
C GLY A 152 -7.03 3.29 16.86
N ALA A 153 -6.68 3.38 18.12
CA ALA A 153 -6.43 4.62 18.83
C ALA A 153 -5.10 4.52 19.57
N THR A 154 -4.29 5.59 19.52
CA THR A 154 -2.99 5.66 20.18
C THR A 154 -2.74 7.07 20.71
N ASP A 155 -1.95 7.20 21.76
CA ASP A 155 -1.54 8.51 22.27
C ASP A 155 -0.75 9.28 21.22
N TYR A 156 -1.01 10.58 21.10
CA TYR A 156 -0.32 11.43 20.13
C TYR A 156 1.20 11.44 20.32
N ALA A 157 1.68 11.39 21.56
CA ALA A 157 3.12 11.36 21.83
C ALA A 157 3.80 10.12 21.22
N HIS A 158 3.15 8.95 21.31
CA HIS A 158 3.64 7.72 20.67
C HIS A 158 3.56 7.81 19.13
N PHE A 159 2.45 8.31 18.62
CA PHE A 159 2.27 8.52 17.18
C PHE A 159 3.34 9.45 16.61
N ALA A 160 3.56 10.61 17.23
CA ALA A 160 4.56 11.57 16.78
C ALA A 160 5.99 11.01 16.85
N ALA A 161 6.31 10.27 17.93
CA ALA A 161 7.61 9.63 18.09
C ALA A 161 7.87 8.55 17.03
N GLU A 162 6.84 7.76 16.67
CA GLU A 162 6.93 6.74 15.62
C GLU A 162 7.24 7.39 14.26
N TYR A 163 6.49 8.44 13.86
CA TYR A 163 6.72 9.12 12.60
C TYR A 163 8.08 9.83 12.55
N ALA A 164 8.50 10.45 13.66
CA ALA A 164 9.83 11.04 13.77
C ALA A 164 10.95 10.00 13.64
N PHE A 165 10.78 8.82 14.27
CA PHE A 165 11.74 7.72 14.19
C PHE A 165 11.91 7.19 12.77
N PHE A 166 10.83 7.11 11.99
CA PHE A 166 10.88 6.68 10.59
C PHE A 166 11.17 7.82 9.59
N GLY A 167 11.62 8.99 10.05
CA GLY A 167 11.93 10.11 9.16
C GLY A 167 10.73 10.65 8.38
N ARG A 168 9.50 10.48 8.89
CA ARG A 168 8.26 10.85 8.20
C ARG A 168 7.60 12.06 8.85
N SER A 169 7.54 13.15 8.11
CA SER A 169 6.90 14.40 8.58
C SER A 169 5.38 14.24 8.72
N VAL A 170 4.78 15.01 9.64
CA VAL A 170 3.33 15.04 9.86
C VAL A 170 2.81 16.47 9.82
N TRP A 171 1.77 16.69 9.03
CA TRP A 171 1.02 17.94 8.97
C TRP A 171 -0.32 17.82 9.70
N GLN A 172 -0.75 18.90 10.31
CA GLN A 172 -2.01 19.00 11.04
C GLN A 172 -2.86 20.13 10.45
N GLN A 173 -4.15 19.86 10.23
CA GLN A 173 -5.18 20.83 9.89
C GLN A 173 -6.26 20.78 10.97
N THR A 174 -6.35 21.83 11.79
CA THR A 174 -7.44 21.95 12.78
C THR A 174 -8.77 22.13 12.06
N LEU A 175 -9.78 21.35 12.47
CA LEU A 175 -11.12 21.43 11.87
C LEU A 175 -11.96 22.52 12.55
N ASN A 176 -12.59 23.36 11.75
CA ASN A 176 -13.48 24.45 12.23
C ASN A 176 -14.89 23.91 12.52
N LEU A 177 -15.00 22.94 13.40
CA LEU A 177 -16.25 22.34 13.82
C LEU A 177 -16.85 23.08 15.01
N THR A 178 -18.17 23.23 15.01
CA THR A 178 -18.93 23.70 16.19
C THR A 178 -18.85 22.65 17.30
N GLU A 179 -19.14 23.01 18.55
CA GLU A 179 -19.11 22.06 19.68
C GLU A 179 -20.07 20.87 19.46
N ARG A 180 -21.21 21.09 18.81
CA ARG A 180 -22.15 20.03 18.45
C ARG A 180 -21.57 19.07 17.42
N GLU A 181 -20.90 19.58 16.39
CA GLU A 181 -20.25 18.79 15.34
C GLU A 181 -19.04 18.02 15.89
N LYS A 182 -18.26 18.65 16.79
CA LYS A 182 -17.18 17.95 17.51
C LYS A 182 -17.73 16.79 18.32
N ALA A 183 -18.80 17.01 19.09
CA ALA A 183 -19.44 15.96 19.87
C ALA A 183 -19.96 14.83 18.98
N GLU A 184 -20.54 15.16 17.83
CA GLU A 184 -21.01 14.16 16.87
C GLU A 184 -19.85 13.37 16.24
N LEU A 185 -18.77 14.03 15.82
CA LEU A 185 -17.59 13.33 15.29
C LEU A 185 -16.98 12.37 16.33
N ILE A 186 -16.88 12.81 17.58
CA ILE A 186 -16.41 11.95 18.68
C ILE A 186 -17.33 10.75 18.86
N ARG A 187 -18.64 10.96 18.86
CA ARG A 187 -19.64 9.89 18.95
C ARG A 187 -19.47 8.88 17.81
N LEU A 188 -19.30 9.33 16.57
CA LEU A 188 -19.07 8.49 15.40
C LEU A 188 -17.77 7.69 15.50
N LEU A 189 -16.69 8.32 15.97
CA LEU A 189 -15.41 7.63 16.17
C LEU A 189 -15.49 6.59 17.29
N GLN A 190 -16.14 6.90 18.40
CA GLN A 190 -16.34 5.97 19.52
C GLN A 190 -17.21 4.78 19.10
N GLU A 191 -18.30 5.03 18.37
CA GLU A 191 -19.16 3.99 17.82
C GLU A 191 -18.39 3.08 16.87
N ASN A 192 -17.57 3.67 15.98
CA ASN A 192 -16.76 2.91 15.05
C ASN A 192 -15.60 2.17 15.74
N TYR A 193 -15.12 2.65 16.89
CA TYR A 193 -14.04 2.01 17.66
C TYR A 193 -14.50 0.79 18.47
N ARG A 194 -15.80 0.59 18.65
CA ARG A 194 -16.31 -0.61 19.36
C ARG A 194 -15.82 -1.88 18.68
N PRO A 195 -15.54 -2.95 19.45
CA PRO A 195 -15.01 -4.21 18.91
C PRO A 195 -15.80 -4.78 17.73
N GLU A 196 -17.13 -4.62 17.77
CA GLU A 196 -18.06 -5.07 16.74
C GLU A 196 -18.04 -4.24 15.46
N ASN A 197 -17.58 -2.97 15.52
CA ASN A 197 -17.66 -2.01 14.42
C ASN A 197 -16.28 -1.60 13.86
N ARG A 198 -15.20 -1.83 14.60
CA ARG A 198 -13.88 -1.29 14.23
C ARG A 198 -13.20 -2.02 13.08
N VAL A 199 -13.61 -3.25 12.79
CA VAL A 199 -13.05 -4.07 11.72
C VAL A 199 -13.84 -3.81 10.44
N TYR A 200 -13.13 -3.59 9.33
CA TYR A 200 -13.75 -3.32 8.04
C TYR A 200 -12.94 -3.91 6.89
N ARG A 201 -13.63 -4.15 5.77
CA ARG A 201 -13.01 -4.59 4.53
C ARG A 201 -12.30 -3.42 3.85
N TYR A 202 -10.98 -3.51 3.77
CA TYR A 202 -10.16 -2.45 3.19
C TYR A 202 -10.22 -2.47 1.67
N ASN A 203 -10.37 -1.30 1.07
CA ASN A 203 -10.22 -1.12 -0.37
C ASN A 203 -9.31 0.08 -0.65
N PHE A 204 -8.20 -0.18 -1.34
CA PHE A 204 -7.14 0.81 -1.52
C PHE A 204 -7.63 2.13 -2.15
N PHE A 205 -8.52 2.08 -3.15
CA PHE A 205 -9.02 3.29 -3.82
C PHE A 205 -10.32 3.85 -3.23
N TYR A 206 -11.13 3.02 -2.59
CA TYR A 206 -12.50 3.39 -2.25
C TYR A 206 -12.81 3.41 -0.76
N ASP A 207 -12.10 2.63 0.07
CA ASP A 207 -12.35 2.52 1.52
C ASP A 207 -11.05 2.31 2.29
N ASN A 208 -10.31 3.40 2.54
CA ASN A 208 -8.95 3.38 3.09
C ASN A 208 -8.75 4.37 4.25
N CYS A 209 -7.48 4.55 4.67
CA CYS A 209 -7.09 5.45 5.75
C CYS A 209 -7.38 6.94 5.49
N ALA A 210 -7.62 7.36 4.24
CA ALA A 210 -7.96 8.74 3.90
C ALA A 210 -9.47 8.92 3.69
N THR A 211 -10.12 7.97 3.00
CA THR A 211 -11.55 8.09 2.69
C THR A 211 -12.43 7.95 3.94
N ARG A 212 -12.08 7.07 4.88
CA ARG A 212 -12.86 6.90 6.12
C ARG A 212 -12.83 8.12 7.04
N PRO A 213 -11.69 8.74 7.36
CA PRO A 213 -11.67 10.02 8.06
C PRO A 213 -12.47 11.10 7.37
N ARG A 214 -12.33 11.26 6.04
CA ARG A 214 -13.11 12.20 5.25
C ARG A 214 -14.61 11.99 5.48
N ASP A 215 -15.08 10.77 5.28
CA ASP A 215 -16.51 10.45 5.34
C ASP A 215 -17.06 10.65 6.77
N LYS A 216 -16.30 10.34 7.82
CA LYS A 216 -16.69 10.59 9.20
C LYS A 216 -16.74 12.07 9.55
N ILE A 217 -15.83 12.88 9.02
CA ILE A 217 -15.85 14.33 9.19
C ILE A 217 -17.05 14.94 8.45
N GLU A 218 -17.29 14.54 7.21
CA GLU A 218 -18.47 14.98 6.45
C GLU A 218 -19.78 14.58 7.13
N GLU A 219 -19.88 13.38 7.69
CA GLU A 219 -21.06 12.87 8.41
C GLU A 219 -21.35 13.67 9.68
N SER A 220 -20.33 14.23 10.34
CA SER A 220 -20.46 14.98 11.59
C SER A 220 -20.90 16.43 11.38
N VAL A 221 -20.77 16.97 10.18
CA VAL A 221 -21.02 18.39 9.88
C VAL A 221 -22.51 18.66 9.76
N ALA A 222 -22.99 19.74 10.41
CA ALA A 222 -24.34 20.24 10.26
C ALA A 222 -24.44 21.11 8.99
N GLY A 223 -24.71 20.48 7.84
CA GLY A 223 -24.73 21.10 6.53
C GLY A 223 -24.03 20.25 5.50
N LYS A 224 -23.47 20.87 4.47
CA LYS A 224 -22.77 20.19 3.39
C LYS A 224 -21.33 20.67 3.29
N VAL A 225 -20.39 19.76 3.13
CA VAL A 225 -19.00 20.11 2.80
C VAL A 225 -18.91 20.32 1.28
N ILE A 226 -18.51 21.51 0.88
CA ILE A 226 -18.30 21.90 -0.52
C ILE A 226 -16.80 21.98 -0.77
N TYR A 227 -16.34 21.19 -1.71
CA TYR A 227 -14.95 21.23 -2.17
C TYR A 227 -14.83 22.17 -3.38
N PRO A 228 -13.80 23.04 -3.42
CA PRO A 228 -13.60 23.90 -4.57
C PRO A 228 -13.30 23.06 -5.81
N ALA A 229 -13.92 23.39 -6.92
CA ALA A 229 -13.62 22.74 -8.20
C ALA A 229 -12.14 22.98 -8.56
N LYS A 230 -11.43 21.90 -8.89
CA LYS A 230 -10.04 21.99 -9.34
C LYS A 230 -9.97 21.71 -10.84
N PRO A 231 -9.03 22.37 -11.61
CA PRO A 231 -8.88 22.14 -13.04
C PRO A 231 -8.54 20.69 -13.41
N GLN A 232 -8.13 19.88 -12.45
CA GLN A 232 -7.73 18.48 -12.62
C GLN A 232 -8.89 17.48 -12.47
N ASP A 233 -10.10 17.97 -12.13
CA ASP A 233 -11.27 17.08 -12.01
C ASP A 233 -11.59 16.43 -13.36
N GLY A 234 -11.67 15.08 -13.35
CA GLY A 234 -11.91 14.30 -14.57
C GLY A 234 -10.73 14.22 -15.55
N SER A 235 -9.57 14.81 -15.24
CA SER A 235 -8.37 14.75 -16.11
C SER A 235 -7.33 13.73 -15.67
N ARG A 236 -7.41 13.23 -14.42
CA ARG A 236 -6.50 12.23 -13.85
C ARG A 236 -7.20 10.90 -13.63
N SER A 237 -6.40 9.86 -13.55
CA SER A 237 -6.82 8.50 -13.19
C SER A 237 -6.20 8.06 -11.86
N PHE A 238 -6.67 6.93 -11.32
CA PHE A 238 -6.02 6.31 -10.16
C PHE A 238 -4.56 5.97 -10.45
N ARG A 239 -4.26 5.44 -11.67
CA ARG A 239 -2.89 5.11 -12.07
C ARG A 239 -1.98 6.34 -12.11
N ASP A 240 -2.47 7.51 -12.51
CA ASP A 240 -1.66 8.74 -12.48
C ASP A 240 -1.20 9.09 -11.07
N ILE A 241 -2.11 8.94 -10.10
CA ILE A 241 -1.78 9.20 -8.69
C ILE A 241 -0.82 8.13 -8.18
N VAL A 242 -1.04 6.85 -8.49
CA VAL A 242 -0.12 5.76 -8.15
C VAL A 242 1.28 6.05 -8.67
N HIS A 243 1.41 6.44 -9.95
CA HIS A 243 2.70 6.76 -10.55
C HIS A 243 3.39 7.96 -9.88
N GLN A 244 2.62 8.96 -9.44
CA GLN A 244 3.16 10.10 -8.71
C GLN A 244 3.82 9.68 -7.40
N TYR A 245 3.15 8.81 -6.62
CA TYR A 245 3.67 8.34 -5.34
C TYR A 245 4.75 7.26 -5.47
N CYS A 246 4.76 6.51 -6.57
CA CYS A 246 5.82 5.54 -6.87
C CYS A 246 7.03 6.16 -7.58
N LYS A 247 7.12 7.51 -7.66
CA LYS A 247 8.30 8.19 -8.20
C LYS A 247 9.52 7.86 -7.32
N GLY A 248 10.59 7.33 -7.94
CA GLY A 248 11.75 6.82 -7.21
C GLY A 248 11.73 5.31 -6.90
N HIS A 249 10.56 4.67 -6.99
CA HIS A 249 10.38 3.24 -6.72
C HIS A 249 9.95 2.45 -7.98
N PRO A 250 10.83 2.30 -9.01
CA PRO A 250 10.44 1.76 -10.30
C PRO A 250 9.96 0.30 -10.24
N TRP A 251 10.49 -0.51 -9.34
CA TRP A 251 10.06 -1.90 -9.16
C TRP A 251 8.70 -2.02 -8.47
N ALA A 252 8.42 -1.16 -7.47
CA ALA A 252 7.10 -1.10 -6.85
C ALA A 252 6.05 -0.65 -7.87
N ARG A 253 6.36 0.40 -8.66
CA ARG A 253 5.49 0.86 -9.75
C ARG A 253 5.20 -0.25 -10.75
N PHE A 254 6.23 -0.94 -11.24
CA PHE A 254 6.09 -2.04 -12.17
C PHE A 254 5.20 -3.15 -11.62
N GLY A 255 5.42 -3.57 -10.36
CA GLY A 255 4.61 -4.60 -9.69
C GLY A 255 3.14 -4.19 -9.55
N ILE A 256 2.87 -2.95 -9.15
CA ILE A 256 1.51 -2.41 -9.08
C ILE A 256 0.87 -2.36 -10.47
N ASP A 257 1.59 -1.86 -11.48
CA ASP A 257 1.11 -1.76 -12.86
C ASP A 257 0.79 -3.11 -13.50
N LEU A 258 1.48 -4.19 -13.09
CA LEU A 258 1.11 -5.54 -13.50
C LEU A 258 -0.25 -5.97 -12.92
N CYS A 259 -0.52 -5.61 -11.66
CA CYS A 259 -1.72 -6.07 -10.94
C CYS A 259 -2.97 -5.27 -11.29
N ILE A 260 -2.87 -3.92 -11.46
CA ILE A 260 -4.03 -3.07 -11.72
C ILE A 260 -4.40 -3.05 -13.22
N GLY A 261 -5.68 -3.26 -13.49
CA GLY A 261 -6.25 -3.29 -14.84
C GLY A 261 -6.68 -1.91 -15.37
N SER A 262 -7.46 -1.92 -16.43
CA SER A 262 -7.94 -0.73 -17.13
C SER A 262 -8.88 0.17 -16.31
N GLU A 263 -9.51 -0.36 -15.27
CA GLU A 263 -10.35 0.42 -14.35
C GLU A 263 -9.54 1.56 -13.70
N ALA A 264 -8.26 1.30 -13.39
CA ALA A 264 -7.38 2.30 -12.81
C ALA A 264 -6.98 3.43 -13.77
N ASP A 265 -7.26 3.30 -15.07
CA ASP A 265 -6.95 4.29 -16.12
C ASP A 265 -8.13 5.22 -16.45
N ARG A 266 -9.32 4.95 -15.90
CA ARG A 266 -10.48 5.82 -16.11
C ARG A 266 -10.29 7.17 -15.42
N PRO A 267 -10.82 8.26 -16.02
CA PRO A 267 -10.88 9.55 -15.36
C PRO A 267 -11.64 9.46 -14.02
N ILE A 268 -11.08 10.09 -12.99
CA ILE A 268 -11.65 10.10 -11.64
C ILE A 268 -12.03 11.51 -11.20
N THR A 269 -13.02 11.59 -10.32
CA THR A 269 -13.47 12.86 -9.73
C THR A 269 -12.50 13.33 -8.65
N GLN A 270 -12.57 14.62 -8.30
CA GLN A 270 -11.81 15.19 -7.18
C GLN A 270 -12.06 14.39 -5.88
N ARG A 271 -13.32 13.98 -5.62
CA ARG A 271 -13.65 13.16 -4.45
C ARG A 271 -12.92 11.83 -4.46
N GLN A 272 -12.80 11.19 -5.61
CA GLN A 272 -12.06 9.94 -5.74
C GLN A 272 -10.55 10.14 -5.57
N MET A 273 -9.97 11.29 -5.99
CA MET A 273 -8.56 11.60 -5.76
C MET A 273 -8.21 11.67 -4.27
N MET A 274 -9.18 11.99 -3.39
CA MET A 274 -8.99 12.04 -1.93
C MET A 274 -8.71 10.69 -1.28
N PHE A 275 -8.62 9.59 -2.03
CA PHE A 275 -8.09 8.34 -1.51
C PHE A 275 -6.62 8.49 -1.09
N ALA A 276 -5.90 9.41 -1.72
CA ALA A 276 -4.51 9.71 -1.40
C ALA A 276 -4.44 10.84 -0.34
N PRO A 277 -3.71 10.65 0.77
CA PRO A 277 -3.70 11.55 1.92
C PRO A 277 -3.42 13.01 1.61
N PHE A 278 -2.45 13.31 0.76
CA PHE A 278 -2.12 14.71 0.40
C PHE A 278 -3.18 15.34 -0.50
N TYR A 279 -3.88 14.57 -1.33
CA TYR A 279 -5.02 15.08 -2.09
C TYR A 279 -6.20 15.41 -1.17
N LEU A 280 -6.39 14.63 -0.09
CA LEU A 280 -7.38 14.93 0.93
C LEU A 280 -7.01 16.20 1.72
N MET A 281 -5.73 16.31 2.13
CA MET A 281 -5.22 17.51 2.81
C MET A 281 -5.44 18.77 1.98
N ASP A 282 -5.09 18.74 0.70
CA ASP A 282 -5.27 19.86 -0.23
C ASP A 282 -6.74 20.18 -0.47
N ALA A 283 -7.62 19.18 -0.51
CA ALA A 283 -9.04 19.37 -0.66
C ALA A 283 -9.64 20.04 0.58
N PHE A 284 -9.22 19.63 1.77
CA PHE A 284 -9.69 20.18 3.06
C PHE A 284 -9.26 21.63 3.26
N ALA A 285 -8.03 22.00 2.79
CA ALA A 285 -7.55 23.38 2.87
C ALA A 285 -8.43 24.40 2.15
N GLY A 286 -9.16 23.97 1.10
CA GLY A 286 -10.06 24.84 0.35
C GLY A 286 -11.56 24.57 0.59
N ALA A 287 -11.89 23.54 1.38
CA ALA A 287 -13.27 23.13 1.59
C ALA A 287 -14.04 24.12 2.48
N GLN A 288 -15.32 24.28 2.18
CA GLN A 288 -16.26 25.10 2.95
C GLN A 288 -17.38 24.23 3.51
N ILE A 289 -17.81 24.54 4.73
CA ILE A 289 -19.04 24.02 5.29
C ILE A 289 -20.15 25.04 4.96
N GLU A 290 -21.16 24.59 4.27
CA GLU A 290 -22.32 25.37 3.90
C GLU A 290 -23.59 24.83 4.57
N ASN A 291 -24.29 25.68 5.28
CA ASN A 291 -25.65 25.43 5.73
C ASN A 291 -26.53 26.66 5.38
N ASP A 292 -27.85 26.58 5.60
CA ASP A 292 -28.84 27.56 5.14
C ASP A 292 -28.52 29.04 5.48
N SER A 293 -27.60 29.32 6.39
CA SER A 293 -27.33 30.66 6.92
C SER A 293 -25.84 31.05 6.96
N ILE A 294 -24.90 30.09 6.90
CA ILE A 294 -23.50 30.39 7.17
C ILE A 294 -22.61 29.54 6.25
N GLN A 295 -21.61 30.18 5.66
CA GLN A 295 -20.51 29.53 4.99
C GLN A 295 -19.23 29.76 5.78
N ARG A 296 -18.47 28.68 6.11
CA ARG A 296 -17.22 28.77 6.86
C ARG A 296 -16.20 27.76 6.34
N PRO A 297 -14.89 28.03 6.43
CA PRO A 297 -13.85 27.07 6.09
C PRO A 297 -14.00 25.77 6.90
N LEU A 298 -13.78 24.60 6.27
CA LEU A 298 -13.80 23.30 6.95
C LEU A 298 -12.60 23.14 7.88
N ALA A 299 -11.44 23.58 7.46
CA ALA A 299 -10.19 23.37 8.18
C ALA A 299 -9.28 24.60 8.09
N GLU A 300 -8.38 24.73 9.05
CA GLU A 300 -7.26 25.67 9.01
C GLU A 300 -6.20 25.24 7.99
N ALA A 301 -5.28 26.14 7.69
CA ALA A 301 -4.10 25.81 6.88
C ALA A 301 -3.27 24.69 7.54
N ALA A 302 -2.72 23.80 6.71
CA ALA A 302 -1.87 22.72 7.19
C ALA A 302 -0.60 23.27 7.86
N ARG A 303 -0.31 22.81 9.08
CA ARG A 303 0.91 23.14 9.83
C ARG A 303 1.74 21.91 10.03
N LEU A 304 3.05 22.01 9.80
CA LEU A 304 4.01 20.96 10.10
C LEU A 304 4.15 20.81 11.62
N ILE A 305 3.84 19.63 12.16
CA ILE A 305 3.88 19.35 13.60
C ILE A 305 4.94 18.30 13.99
N VAL A 306 5.31 17.46 13.05
CA VAL A 306 6.49 16.60 13.15
C VAL A 306 7.34 16.91 11.93
N ASP A 307 8.49 17.54 12.16
CA ASP A 307 9.48 17.81 11.13
C ASP A 307 10.54 16.71 11.19
N ALA A 308 10.52 15.85 10.20
CA ALA A 308 11.43 14.71 10.13
C ALA A 308 12.11 14.68 8.77
N THR A 309 13.43 14.51 8.79
CA THR A 309 14.20 14.34 7.57
C THR A 309 14.01 12.91 7.07
N PRO A 310 13.56 12.68 5.83
CA PRO A 310 13.48 11.34 5.26
C PRO A 310 14.86 10.67 5.32
N GLU A 311 14.93 9.45 5.80
CA GLU A 311 16.10 8.61 5.56
C GLU A 311 16.13 8.36 4.04
N THR A 312 17.05 9.03 3.36
CA THR A 312 17.31 8.75 1.94
C THR A 312 18.11 7.47 1.86
N ASP A 313 17.40 6.35 1.72
CA ASP A 313 18.07 5.10 1.36
C ASP A 313 18.46 5.20 -0.12
N GLU A 314 19.70 5.58 -0.37
CA GLU A 314 20.31 5.62 -1.73
C GLU A 314 20.53 4.22 -2.31
N SER A 315 20.12 3.15 -1.63
CA SER A 315 20.21 1.76 -2.09
C SER A 315 19.20 1.44 -3.20
N GLY A 316 19.11 2.33 -4.20
CA GLY A 316 18.32 2.07 -5.40
C GLY A 316 18.84 0.82 -6.13
N TRP A 317 17.93 -0.01 -6.64
CA TRP A 317 18.28 -1.11 -7.53
C TRP A 317 19.13 -0.59 -8.69
N ILE A 318 20.25 -1.24 -8.95
CA ILE A 318 21.19 -0.86 -10.03
C ILE A 318 20.49 -0.80 -11.40
N PHE A 319 19.48 -1.68 -11.62
CA PHE A 319 18.72 -1.76 -12.87
C PHE A 319 17.23 -1.55 -12.64
N THR A 320 16.61 -0.77 -13.54
CA THR A 320 15.16 -0.59 -13.61
C THR A 320 14.48 -1.81 -14.27
N PRO A 321 13.16 -2.02 -14.07
CA PRO A 321 12.40 -3.07 -14.77
C PRO A 321 12.57 -3.03 -16.28
N LEU A 322 12.56 -1.84 -16.88
CA LEU A 322 12.75 -1.67 -18.33
C LEU A 322 14.14 -2.13 -18.78
N GLN A 323 15.19 -1.75 -18.04
CA GLN A 323 16.56 -2.18 -18.37
C GLN A 323 16.72 -3.71 -18.27
N CYS A 324 16.16 -4.33 -17.23
CA CYS A 324 16.15 -5.78 -17.09
C CYS A 324 15.38 -6.47 -18.22
N ALA A 325 14.21 -5.93 -18.58
CA ALA A 325 13.39 -6.46 -19.67
C ALA A 325 14.08 -6.31 -21.05
N LEU A 326 14.76 -5.19 -21.29
CA LEU A 326 15.55 -4.99 -22.52
C LEU A 326 16.73 -5.95 -22.58
N LEU A 327 17.45 -6.13 -21.49
CA LEU A 327 18.56 -7.11 -21.42
C LEU A 327 18.05 -8.52 -21.72
N LEU A 328 16.95 -8.94 -21.09
CA LEU A 328 16.32 -10.23 -21.34
C LEU A 328 15.92 -10.38 -22.82
N PHE A 329 15.36 -9.34 -23.42
CA PHE A 329 14.98 -9.34 -24.83
C PHE A 329 16.21 -9.53 -25.74
N ILE A 330 17.28 -8.78 -25.51
CA ILE A 330 18.55 -8.91 -26.29
C ILE A 330 19.10 -10.34 -26.18
N LEU A 331 19.16 -10.89 -24.98
CA LEU A 331 19.61 -12.26 -24.75
C LEU A 331 18.71 -13.28 -25.47
N THR A 332 17.40 -13.07 -25.42
CA THR A 332 16.40 -13.92 -26.08
C THR A 332 16.55 -13.88 -27.61
N VAL A 333 16.77 -12.71 -28.19
CA VAL A 333 17.02 -12.54 -29.63
C VAL A 333 18.33 -13.25 -30.02
N GLY A 334 19.42 -13.04 -29.27
CA GLY A 334 20.70 -13.71 -29.49
C GLY A 334 20.59 -15.24 -29.45
N ALA A 335 19.94 -15.77 -28.42
CA ALA A 335 19.65 -17.20 -28.32
C ALA A 335 18.81 -17.70 -29.50
N THR A 336 17.80 -16.94 -29.91
CA THR A 336 16.93 -17.32 -31.03
C THR A 336 17.70 -17.36 -32.34
N ILE A 337 18.53 -16.37 -32.63
CA ILE A 337 19.40 -16.33 -33.86
C ILE A 337 20.33 -17.55 -33.83
N TYR A 338 20.94 -17.87 -32.68
CA TYR A 338 21.79 -19.06 -32.54
C TYR A 338 21.01 -20.34 -32.84
N GLY A 339 19.81 -20.52 -32.26
CA GLY A 339 18.94 -21.68 -32.49
C GLY A 339 18.54 -21.85 -33.95
N ILE A 340 18.15 -20.74 -34.62
CA ILE A 340 17.79 -20.73 -36.07
C ILE A 340 18.99 -21.10 -36.95
N ARG A 341 20.20 -20.59 -36.65
CA ARG A 341 21.44 -20.93 -37.39
C ARG A 341 21.81 -22.40 -37.23
N ARG A 342 21.64 -22.94 -36.00
CA ARG A 342 21.92 -24.35 -35.68
C ARG A 342 20.77 -25.29 -36.09
N ARG A 343 19.62 -24.79 -36.52
CA ARG A 343 18.39 -25.54 -36.82
C ARG A 343 17.90 -26.38 -35.62
N THR A 344 18.12 -25.87 -34.42
CA THR A 344 17.77 -26.56 -33.17
C THR A 344 16.79 -25.71 -32.37
N GLY A 345 15.78 -26.37 -31.76
CA GLY A 345 14.96 -25.75 -30.74
C GLY A 345 15.77 -25.53 -29.46
N LEU A 346 15.49 -24.42 -28.78
CA LEU A 346 16.13 -24.05 -27.52
C LEU A 346 15.15 -24.23 -26.36
N TRP A 347 14.67 -25.45 -26.16
CA TRP A 347 13.65 -25.81 -25.18
C TRP A 347 13.95 -25.29 -23.75
N GLY A 348 15.21 -25.15 -23.35
CA GLY A 348 15.59 -24.60 -22.04
C GLY A 348 15.26 -23.10 -21.92
N VAL A 349 15.45 -22.32 -23.00
CA VAL A 349 15.07 -20.91 -23.06
C VAL A 349 13.53 -20.77 -23.00
N ASP A 350 12.83 -21.64 -23.74
CA ASP A 350 11.36 -21.66 -23.75
C ASP A 350 10.81 -22.10 -22.38
N LEU A 351 11.42 -23.09 -21.74
CA LEU A 351 11.07 -23.50 -20.38
C LEU A 351 11.14 -22.32 -19.42
N PHE A 352 12.22 -21.55 -19.43
CA PHE A 352 12.40 -20.41 -18.53
C PHE A 352 11.38 -19.29 -18.83
N LEU A 353 11.29 -18.85 -20.08
CA LEU A 353 10.45 -17.71 -20.43
C LEU A 353 8.95 -17.99 -20.28
N PHE A 354 8.47 -19.12 -20.81
CA PHE A 354 7.04 -19.46 -20.74
C PHE A 354 6.60 -19.90 -19.35
N SER A 355 7.50 -20.51 -18.52
CA SER A 355 7.14 -20.77 -17.13
C SER A 355 7.04 -19.48 -16.32
N ALA A 356 8.00 -18.55 -16.46
CA ALA A 356 7.95 -17.27 -15.76
C ALA A 356 6.71 -16.45 -16.18
N ALA A 357 6.47 -16.33 -17.47
CA ALA A 357 5.31 -15.61 -17.99
C ALA A 357 3.98 -16.28 -17.61
N GLY A 358 3.92 -17.62 -17.62
CA GLY A 358 2.73 -18.36 -17.21
C GLY A 358 2.44 -18.27 -15.71
N ILE A 359 3.47 -18.23 -14.85
CA ILE A 359 3.31 -17.99 -13.41
C ILE A 359 2.71 -16.61 -13.17
N VAL A 360 3.28 -15.56 -13.80
CA VAL A 360 2.69 -14.21 -13.76
C VAL A 360 1.25 -14.25 -14.25
N GLY A 361 0.99 -14.91 -15.37
CA GLY A 361 -0.36 -15.08 -15.93
C GLY A 361 -1.33 -15.78 -14.98
N CYS A 362 -0.90 -16.79 -14.22
CA CYS A 362 -1.72 -17.41 -13.18
C CYS A 362 -2.08 -16.44 -12.07
N VAL A 363 -1.12 -15.62 -11.62
CA VAL A 363 -1.38 -14.58 -10.61
C VAL A 363 -2.37 -13.54 -11.14
N LEU A 364 -2.16 -13.03 -12.36
CA LEU A 364 -3.07 -12.04 -12.96
C LEU A 364 -4.47 -12.60 -13.20
N ALA A 365 -4.57 -13.85 -13.67
CA ALA A 365 -5.87 -14.52 -13.84
C ALA A 365 -6.57 -14.75 -12.50
N PHE A 366 -5.82 -15.14 -11.46
CA PHE A 366 -6.37 -15.28 -10.12
C PHE A 366 -6.92 -13.94 -9.60
N LEU A 367 -6.17 -12.84 -9.73
CA LEU A 367 -6.62 -11.52 -9.34
C LEU A 367 -7.85 -11.08 -10.16
N ALA A 368 -7.85 -11.27 -11.48
CA ALA A 368 -8.94 -10.85 -12.33
C ALA A 368 -10.25 -11.62 -12.10
N LEU A 369 -10.17 -12.90 -11.72
CA LEU A 369 -11.33 -13.79 -11.60
C LEU A 369 -11.86 -13.93 -10.18
N PHE A 370 -11.01 -13.82 -9.18
CA PHE A 370 -11.36 -14.16 -7.79
C PHE A 370 -11.21 -12.99 -6.82
N SER A 371 -10.50 -11.91 -7.20
CA SER A 371 -10.31 -10.77 -6.29
C SER A 371 -11.54 -9.85 -6.29
N GLU A 372 -11.93 -9.41 -5.09
CA GLU A 372 -12.96 -8.39 -4.88
C GLU A 372 -12.45 -6.96 -5.14
N HIS A 373 -11.16 -6.77 -5.44
CA HIS A 373 -10.61 -5.45 -5.79
C HIS A 373 -11.09 -5.01 -7.18
N PRO A 374 -11.88 -3.93 -7.31
CA PRO A 374 -12.42 -3.50 -8.62
C PRO A 374 -11.33 -3.19 -9.64
N ALA A 375 -10.21 -2.63 -9.17
CA ALA A 375 -9.14 -2.17 -10.03
C ALA A 375 -8.31 -3.28 -10.70
N VAL A 376 -8.50 -4.57 -10.36
CA VAL A 376 -7.69 -5.69 -10.92
C VAL A 376 -8.44 -6.53 -11.95
N SER A 377 -9.77 -6.37 -12.07
CA SER A 377 -10.64 -7.27 -12.85
C SER A 377 -10.39 -7.22 -14.36
N SER A 378 -10.24 -6.04 -14.95
CA SER A 378 -10.11 -5.84 -16.41
C SER A 378 -8.65 -5.63 -16.81
N ASN A 379 -7.84 -6.70 -16.69
CA ASN A 379 -6.40 -6.59 -16.94
C ASN A 379 -6.01 -7.18 -18.31
N PHE A 380 -5.72 -6.31 -19.29
CA PHE A 380 -5.30 -6.69 -20.65
C PHE A 380 -3.90 -7.31 -20.72
N LEU A 381 -3.11 -7.28 -19.64
CA LEU A 381 -1.85 -8.04 -19.56
C LEU A 381 -2.05 -9.54 -19.64
N LEU A 382 -3.27 -10.05 -19.41
CA LEU A 382 -3.62 -11.44 -19.66
C LEU A 382 -3.49 -11.86 -21.13
N LEU A 383 -3.39 -10.94 -22.06
CA LEU A 383 -3.04 -11.22 -23.47
C LEU A 383 -1.55 -11.56 -23.64
N VAL A 384 -0.70 -11.03 -22.76
CA VAL A 384 0.76 -11.25 -22.79
C VAL A 384 1.15 -12.37 -21.84
N PHE A 385 0.64 -12.33 -20.61
CA PHE A 385 0.91 -13.28 -19.53
C PHE A 385 -0.38 -14.00 -19.19
N HIS A 386 -0.49 -15.26 -19.59
CA HIS A 386 -1.70 -16.04 -19.32
C HIS A 386 -1.40 -17.48 -18.88
N PRO A 387 -2.28 -18.11 -18.08
CA PRO A 387 -2.07 -19.45 -17.55
C PRO A 387 -1.78 -20.51 -18.61
N GLY A 388 -2.28 -20.30 -19.83
CA GLY A 388 -2.05 -21.20 -20.96
C GLY A 388 -0.57 -21.42 -21.28
N GLN A 389 0.30 -20.44 -21.01
CA GLN A 389 1.75 -20.57 -21.22
C GLN A 389 2.34 -21.66 -20.28
N LEU A 390 1.86 -21.75 -19.07
CA LEU A 390 2.28 -22.80 -18.14
C LEU A 390 1.58 -24.15 -18.43
N LEU A 391 0.29 -24.12 -18.75
CA LEU A 391 -0.50 -25.30 -19.07
C LEU A 391 0.05 -26.06 -20.29
N PHE A 392 0.39 -25.33 -21.36
CA PHE A 392 0.90 -25.91 -22.60
C PHE A 392 2.44 -26.02 -22.62
N LEU A 393 3.13 -25.69 -21.53
CA LEU A 393 4.59 -25.78 -21.46
C LEU A 393 5.16 -27.17 -21.79
N PRO A 394 4.61 -28.28 -21.26
CA PRO A 394 5.08 -29.62 -21.61
C PRO A 394 4.94 -29.91 -23.14
N TYR A 395 3.87 -29.42 -23.74
CA TYR A 395 3.66 -29.57 -25.18
C TYR A 395 4.61 -28.72 -26.00
N ILE A 396 4.91 -27.50 -25.57
CA ILE A 396 5.92 -26.62 -26.18
C ILE A 396 7.28 -27.33 -26.20
N ILE A 397 7.71 -27.85 -25.04
CA ILE A 397 8.98 -28.57 -24.88
C ILE A 397 9.01 -29.84 -25.75
N TYR A 398 7.91 -30.60 -25.78
CA TYR A 398 7.81 -31.79 -26.64
C TYR A 398 8.00 -31.43 -28.12
N CYS A 399 7.30 -30.42 -28.63
CA CYS A 399 7.40 -29.96 -30.00
C CYS A 399 8.82 -29.50 -30.33
N ASP A 400 9.42 -28.73 -29.43
CA ASP A 400 10.77 -28.17 -29.65
C ASP A 400 11.83 -29.28 -29.71
N ARG A 401 11.79 -30.26 -28.77
CA ARG A 401 12.69 -31.41 -28.74
C ARG A 401 12.53 -32.34 -29.95
N LYS A 402 11.31 -32.50 -30.45
CA LYS A 402 11.01 -33.34 -31.62
C LYS A 402 11.12 -32.58 -32.95
N GLY A 403 11.38 -31.29 -32.92
CA GLY A 403 11.41 -30.44 -34.13
C GLY A 403 10.05 -30.38 -34.85
N LYS A 404 8.95 -30.44 -34.10
CA LYS A 404 7.58 -30.37 -34.62
C LYS A 404 7.00 -28.97 -34.50
N LYS A 405 6.10 -28.63 -35.46
CA LYS A 405 5.29 -27.41 -35.34
C LYS A 405 4.42 -27.44 -34.09
N CYS A 406 4.45 -26.39 -33.29
CA CYS A 406 3.63 -26.22 -32.12
C CYS A 406 2.48 -25.25 -32.43
N TRP A 407 1.24 -25.75 -32.50
CA TRP A 407 0.08 -24.90 -32.80
C TRP A 407 -0.12 -23.83 -31.73
N TYR A 408 0.17 -24.15 -30.48
CA TYR A 408 0.03 -23.21 -29.38
C TYR A 408 0.99 -22.00 -29.55
N LEU A 409 2.25 -22.24 -29.94
CA LEU A 409 3.18 -21.14 -30.23
C LEU A 409 2.73 -20.29 -31.42
N THR A 410 2.05 -20.89 -32.41
CA THR A 410 1.44 -20.14 -33.51
C THR A 410 0.31 -19.25 -33.02
N LEU A 411 -0.57 -19.78 -32.16
CA LEU A 411 -1.64 -18.99 -31.53
C LEU A 411 -1.06 -17.85 -30.69
N ASN A 412 -0.08 -18.17 -29.83
CA ASN A 412 0.58 -17.20 -28.97
C ASN A 412 1.28 -16.09 -29.80
N LEU A 413 1.89 -16.43 -30.93
CA LEU A 413 2.46 -15.46 -31.87
C LEU A 413 1.39 -14.50 -32.37
N ILE A 414 0.23 -15.01 -32.77
CA ILE A 414 -0.89 -14.17 -33.26
C ILE A 414 -1.37 -13.23 -32.16
N ILE A 415 -1.62 -13.75 -30.95
CA ILE A 415 -2.09 -12.94 -29.81
C ILE A 415 -1.09 -11.83 -29.48
N LEU A 416 0.19 -12.15 -29.37
CA LEU A 416 1.23 -11.17 -29.06
C LEU A 416 1.43 -10.15 -30.19
N THR A 417 1.32 -10.56 -31.46
CA THR A 417 1.38 -9.64 -32.57
C THR A 417 0.20 -8.66 -32.52
N LEU A 418 -1.02 -9.16 -32.29
CA LEU A 418 -2.20 -8.31 -32.12
C LEU A 418 -2.05 -7.37 -30.93
N PHE A 419 -1.53 -7.86 -29.80
CA PHE A 419 -1.27 -7.01 -28.64
C PHE A 419 -0.31 -5.85 -28.97
N ILE A 420 0.82 -6.13 -29.65
CA ILE A 420 1.79 -5.09 -30.03
C ILE A 420 1.21 -4.10 -31.05
N VAL A 421 0.50 -4.60 -32.08
CA VAL A 421 -0.12 -3.74 -33.08
C VAL A 421 -1.22 -2.86 -32.50
N LEU A 422 -2.04 -3.42 -31.64
CA LEU A 422 -3.17 -2.72 -31.02
C LEU A 422 -2.78 -2.01 -29.73
N PHE A 423 -1.52 -2.05 -29.32
CA PHE A 423 -1.03 -1.46 -28.06
C PHE A 423 -1.53 -0.04 -27.80
N PRO A 424 -1.51 0.90 -28.78
CA PRO A 424 -2.00 2.26 -28.57
C PRO A 424 -3.52 2.38 -28.41
N LEU A 425 -4.28 1.35 -28.79
CA LEU A 425 -5.74 1.32 -28.76
C LEU A 425 -6.31 0.61 -27.52
N ILE A 426 -5.44 -0.10 -26.76
CA ILE A 426 -5.86 -0.81 -25.55
C ILE A 426 -6.17 0.23 -24.47
N PRO A 427 -7.35 0.18 -23.83
CA PRO A 427 -7.76 1.16 -22.83
C PRO A 427 -7.10 0.90 -21.46
N GLN A 428 -5.83 0.54 -21.46
CA GLN A 428 -5.00 0.32 -20.26
C GLN A 428 -3.59 0.82 -20.55
N ARG A 429 -3.05 1.59 -19.63
CA ARG A 429 -1.63 1.99 -19.67
C ARG A 429 -0.78 0.91 -19.03
N PHE A 430 0.35 0.63 -19.63
CA PHE A 430 1.28 -0.39 -19.21
C PHE A 430 2.64 0.22 -18.89
N ASP A 431 3.37 -0.39 -17.96
CA ASP A 431 4.79 -0.07 -17.82
C ASP A 431 5.53 -0.47 -19.10
N LEU A 432 6.47 0.37 -19.53
CA LEU A 432 7.22 0.16 -20.78
C LEU A 432 8.02 -1.15 -20.79
N ALA A 433 8.35 -1.73 -19.64
CA ALA A 433 9.01 -3.03 -19.54
C ALA A 433 8.17 -4.18 -20.13
N VAL A 434 6.85 -4.02 -20.20
CA VAL A 434 5.95 -5.03 -20.81
C VAL A 434 6.26 -5.26 -22.28
N VAL A 435 6.67 -4.21 -23.03
CA VAL A 435 6.95 -4.30 -24.47
C VAL A 435 8.11 -5.27 -24.77
N PRO A 436 9.32 -5.10 -24.21
CA PRO A 436 10.42 -6.05 -24.47
C PRO A 436 10.13 -7.46 -23.89
N LEU A 437 9.34 -7.59 -22.82
CA LEU A 437 8.90 -8.90 -22.33
C LEU A 437 7.97 -9.59 -23.32
N ALA A 438 6.96 -8.89 -23.87
CA ALA A 438 6.07 -9.41 -24.89
C ALA A 438 6.83 -9.78 -26.18
N LEU A 439 7.77 -8.94 -26.60
CA LEU A 439 8.63 -9.20 -27.76
C LEU A 439 9.52 -10.43 -27.55
N SER A 440 10.00 -10.69 -26.33
CA SER A 440 10.77 -11.90 -26.00
C SER A 440 9.94 -13.16 -26.25
N LEU A 441 8.70 -13.18 -25.75
CA LEU A 441 7.77 -14.29 -25.97
C LEU A 441 7.38 -14.44 -27.47
N LEU A 442 7.19 -13.31 -28.15
CA LEU A 442 6.85 -13.28 -29.58
C LEU A 442 7.98 -13.87 -30.44
N VAL A 443 9.22 -13.45 -30.23
CA VAL A 443 10.39 -13.93 -30.96
C VAL A 443 10.59 -15.44 -30.73
N ARG A 444 10.37 -15.93 -29.51
CA ARG A 444 10.44 -17.37 -29.19
C ARG A 444 9.30 -18.14 -29.89
N SER A 445 8.10 -17.60 -29.87
CA SER A 445 6.96 -18.20 -30.58
C SER A 445 7.21 -18.31 -32.10
N ALA A 446 7.76 -17.26 -32.70
CA ALA A 446 8.14 -17.27 -34.14
C ALA A 446 9.28 -18.25 -34.45
N SER A 447 10.23 -18.41 -33.53
CA SER A 447 11.38 -19.31 -33.70
C SER A 447 10.98 -20.76 -34.00
N ASN A 448 9.96 -21.30 -33.35
CA ASN A 448 9.47 -22.66 -33.62
C ASN A 448 9.00 -22.82 -35.08
N LEU A 449 8.28 -21.84 -35.64
CA LEU A 449 7.79 -21.87 -37.02
C LEU A 449 8.98 -21.85 -38.03
N ILE A 450 9.96 -20.97 -37.77
CA ILE A 450 11.13 -20.82 -38.63
C ILE A 450 12.02 -22.08 -38.64
N VAL A 451 12.30 -22.62 -37.47
CA VAL A 451 13.16 -23.81 -37.32
C VAL A 451 12.51 -25.05 -37.95
N THR A 452 11.18 -25.20 -37.76
CA THR A 452 10.44 -26.37 -38.30
C THR A 452 10.20 -26.27 -39.80
N SER A 453 10.03 -25.07 -40.37
CA SER A 453 9.88 -24.90 -41.83
C SER A 453 11.21 -25.15 -42.59
N LYS A 454 12.36 -24.90 -41.99
CA LYS A 454 13.69 -25.16 -42.59
C LYS A 454 14.15 -26.61 -42.48
N LYS A 455 13.41 -27.48 -41.78
CA LYS A 455 13.67 -28.92 -41.73
C LYS A 455 12.94 -29.73 -42.81
N LYS A 456 11.98 -29.11 -43.49
CA LYS A 456 11.35 -29.65 -44.71
C LYS A 456 12.17 -29.24 -45.91
#